data_cfa304d6e9b1c2bb65f130f8c91ce362
#
_entry.id   cfa304d6e9b1c2bb65f130f8c91ce362
#
_cell.length_a   1.000
_cell.length_b   1.000
_cell.length_c   1.000
_cell.angle_alpha   90.00
_cell.angle_beta   90.00
_cell.angle_gamma   90.00
#
_symmetry.space_group_name_H-M   'P 1'
#
loop_
_entity.id
_entity.type
_entity.pdbx_description
1 polymer ?
#
loop_
_entity_poly.entity_id
_entity_poly.type
_entity_poly.pdbx_seq_one_letter_code
_entity_poly.pdbx_strand_id
1 'polypeptide(L)'
;MNVKANRHRLAAIVGIGVIAATLALSGCGTPTAGAAAVVGDERISEDTLNSEVQAVLSLQGLPATDSSNELITSTLDQMITTILVNELANREKIEVTQGEIDDLRLQYIAQAGGAEAFEAQASQQGIAIADVDSIIRVNIQVSKLGDVLSPNTEPDAKSGAVFLAISELSTEIGTEVSPRFGTWDPESLTVGPSSNSLSEPQSVDLGSE
;
A
#
# COMPACT_ATOMS: atom_id res chain seq x y z
N MET A 1 15.05 -73.31 -32.78
CA MET A 1 13.72 -73.80 -33.23
C MET A 1 12.76 -72.59 -33.23
N ASN A 2 12.31 -72.31 -34.48
CA ASN A 2 11.08 -71.61 -34.88
C ASN A 2 10.78 -70.23 -34.27
N VAL A 3 11.06 -69.14 -35.02
CA VAL A 3 10.29 -68.51 -36.11
C VAL A 3 8.78 -68.39 -35.80
N LYS A 4 8.35 -67.17 -35.63
CA LYS A 4 7.31 -66.58 -36.49
C LYS A 4 7.19 -65.08 -36.33
N ALA A 5 7.46 -64.41 -37.43
CA ALA A 5 7.07 -63.05 -37.68
C ALA A 5 5.54 -62.93 -37.76
N ASN A 6 5.00 -61.81 -37.36
CA ASN A 6 3.76 -61.32 -37.97
C ASN A 6 3.74 -59.81 -38.13
N ARG A 7 3.79 -59.42 -39.37
CA ARG A 7 3.49 -58.07 -39.89
C ARG A 7 1.97 -57.85 -39.83
N HIS A 8 1.54 -56.64 -39.57
CA HIS A 8 0.41 -55.91 -40.13
C HIS A 8 0.03 -54.82 -39.13
N ARG A 9 -0.20 -53.60 -39.39
CA ARG A 9 -0.60 -52.76 -40.51
C ARG A 9 -0.58 -51.33 -40.00
N LEU A 10 -0.15 -50.41 -40.84
CA LEU A 10 -0.36 -49.00 -40.76
C LEU A 10 -1.84 -48.63 -40.49
N ALA A 11 -2.06 -47.76 -39.51
CA ALA A 11 -3.22 -46.89 -39.54
C ALA A 11 -2.77 -45.51 -39.10
N ALA A 12 -2.64 -44.61 -40.07
CA ALA A 12 -2.49 -43.19 -39.85
C ALA A 12 -3.81 -42.64 -39.34
N ILE A 13 -3.81 -42.09 -38.13
CA ILE A 13 -4.90 -41.24 -37.62
C ILE A 13 -4.37 -39.82 -37.57
N VAL A 14 -4.79 -39.04 -38.55
CA VAL A 14 -4.71 -37.57 -38.55
C VAL A 14 -5.66 -37.08 -37.48
N GLY A 15 -5.11 -36.72 -36.33
CA GLY A 15 -5.83 -36.05 -35.25
C GLY A 15 -5.65 -34.54 -35.40
N ILE A 16 -6.72 -33.88 -35.78
CA ILE A 16 -6.88 -32.41 -35.87
C ILE A 16 -6.57 -31.81 -34.54
N GLY A 17 -5.44 -31.07 -34.48
CA GLY A 17 -5.08 -30.23 -33.32
C GLY A 17 -6.06 -29.05 -33.23
N VAL A 18 -6.96 -29.11 -32.27
CA VAL A 18 -7.73 -27.93 -31.82
C VAL A 18 -6.77 -27.05 -31.01
N ILE A 19 -6.23 -26.03 -31.65
CA ILE A 19 -5.57 -24.93 -30.99
C ILE A 19 -6.65 -24.16 -30.22
N ALA A 20 -6.84 -24.47 -28.96
CA ALA A 20 -7.59 -23.61 -28.06
C ALA A 20 -6.79 -22.30 -27.88
N ALA A 21 -7.08 -21.31 -28.71
CA ALA A 21 -6.68 -19.94 -28.52
C ALA A 21 -7.40 -19.46 -27.24
N THR A 22 -6.72 -19.54 -26.07
CA THR A 22 -7.11 -18.81 -24.88
C THR A 22 -6.93 -17.34 -25.19
N LEU A 23 -8.02 -16.70 -25.62
CA LEU A 23 -8.15 -15.24 -25.60
C LEU A 23 -7.99 -14.82 -24.14
N ALA A 24 -6.76 -14.41 -23.78
CA ALA A 24 -6.56 -13.56 -22.63
C ALA A 24 -7.38 -12.29 -22.91
N LEU A 25 -8.59 -12.22 -22.33
CA LEU A 25 -9.30 -10.97 -22.18
C LEU A 25 -8.44 -10.14 -21.24
N SER A 26 -7.49 -9.39 -21.82
CA SER A 26 -6.90 -8.23 -21.16
C SER A 26 -8.05 -7.26 -20.96
N GLY A 27 -8.74 -7.38 -19.84
CA GLY A 27 -9.73 -6.40 -19.46
C GLY A 27 -9.02 -5.05 -19.37
N CYS A 28 -9.38 -4.14 -20.28
CA CYS A 28 -9.07 -2.72 -20.13
C CYS A 28 -9.90 -2.14 -18.97
N GLY A 29 -9.73 -2.70 -17.76
CA GLY A 29 -10.12 -2.07 -16.53
C GLY A 29 -8.96 -1.20 -16.07
N THR A 30 -9.24 -0.02 -15.60
CA THR A 30 -8.21 0.76 -14.89
C THR A 30 -7.65 -0.12 -13.76
N PRO A 31 -6.33 -0.11 -13.49
CA PRO A 31 -5.72 -0.90 -12.41
C PRO A 31 -6.44 -0.72 -11.08
N THR A 32 -7.01 0.46 -10.86
CA THR A 32 -7.76 0.84 -9.66
C THR A 32 -9.25 0.50 -9.68
N ALA A 33 -9.79 -0.22 -10.70
CA ALA A 33 -11.23 -0.55 -10.74
C ALA A 33 -11.65 -1.31 -9.47
N GLY A 34 -12.48 -0.67 -8.59
CA GLY A 34 -12.93 -1.20 -7.29
C GLY A 34 -11.83 -1.22 -6.19
N ALA A 35 -10.69 -0.54 -6.39
CA ALA A 35 -9.70 -0.28 -5.37
C ALA A 35 -9.63 1.21 -5.04
N ALA A 36 -9.23 1.53 -3.80
CA ALA A 36 -8.82 2.87 -3.41
C ALA A 36 -7.41 3.17 -3.94
N ALA A 37 -6.50 2.21 -3.84
CA ALA A 37 -5.17 2.28 -4.42
C ALA A 37 -4.65 0.89 -4.83
N VAL A 38 -3.63 0.90 -5.70
CA VAL A 38 -2.82 -0.26 -6.06
C VAL A 38 -1.35 0.15 -5.88
N VAL A 39 -0.59 -0.64 -5.13
CA VAL A 39 0.82 -0.39 -4.81
C VAL A 39 1.61 -1.62 -5.25
N GLY A 40 2.23 -1.59 -6.43
CA GLY A 40 2.79 -2.78 -7.04
C GLY A 40 1.74 -3.88 -7.21
N ASP A 41 1.94 -5.01 -6.56
CA ASP A 41 1.01 -6.15 -6.60
C ASP A 41 -0.05 -6.08 -5.47
N GLU A 42 0.08 -5.18 -4.51
CA GLU A 42 -0.86 -5.03 -3.40
C GLU A 42 -2.00 -4.07 -3.74
N ARG A 43 -3.18 -4.44 -3.25
CA ARG A 43 -4.42 -3.71 -3.53
C ARG A 43 -5.10 -3.28 -2.25
N ILE A 44 -5.31 -2.00 -2.09
CA ILE A 44 -6.16 -1.42 -1.04
C ILE A 44 -7.57 -1.32 -1.61
N SER A 45 -8.51 -2.10 -1.11
CA SER A 45 -9.91 -2.01 -1.52
C SER A 45 -10.59 -0.78 -0.93
N GLU A 46 -11.65 -0.28 -1.58
CA GLU A 46 -12.47 0.79 -1.00
C GLU A 46 -13.09 0.37 0.34
N ASP A 47 -13.48 -0.89 0.48
CA ASP A 47 -14.03 -1.41 1.73
C ASP A 47 -13.01 -1.41 2.86
N THR A 48 -11.75 -1.75 2.57
CA THR A 48 -10.67 -1.71 3.54
C THR A 48 -10.42 -0.27 4.00
N LEU A 49 -10.28 0.67 3.05
CA LEU A 49 -10.11 2.09 3.38
C LEU A 49 -11.28 2.62 4.24
N ASN A 50 -12.51 2.32 3.84
CA ASN A 50 -13.69 2.74 4.60
C ASN A 50 -13.69 2.15 6.02
N SER A 51 -13.28 0.89 6.18
CA SER A 51 -13.21 0.24 7.49
C SER A 51 -12.18 0.91 8.40
N GLU A 52 -11.01 1.29 7.87
CA GLU A 52 -9.97 2.02 8.62
C GLU A 52 -10.46 3.41 9.03
N VAL A 53 -11.06 4.17 8.11
CA VAL A 53 -11.65 5.49 8.42
C VAL A 53 -12.71 5.38 9.52
N GLN A 54 -13.59 4.38 9.46
CA GLN A 54 -14.61 4.15 10.49
C GLN A 54 -14.00 3.74 11.83
N ALA A 55 -12.92 2.97 11.83
CA ALA A 55 -12.20 2.61 13.05
C ALA A 55 -11.63 3.86 13.73
N VAL A 56 -10.97 4.75 12.99
CA VAL A 56 -10.47 6.03 13.52
C VAL A 56 -11.59 6.87 14.12
N LEU A 57 -12.70 7.08 13.40
CA LEU A 57 -13.85 7.84 13.89
C LEU A 57 -14.44 7.24 15.18
N SER A 58 -14.59 5.92 15.20
CA SER A 58 -15.13 5.19 16.36
C SER A 58 -14.24 5.39 17.60
N LEU A 59 -12.91 5.33 17.46
CA LEU A 59 -11.96 5.53 18.55
C LEU A 59 -12.02 6.96 19.10
N GLN A 60 -12.28 7.94 18.23
CA GLN A 60 -12.46 9.34 18.60
C GLN A 60 -13.88 9.65 19.12
N GLY A 61 -14.78 8.67 19.15
CA GLY A 61 -16.16 8.87 19.55
C GLY A 61 -16.98 9.72 18.57
N LEU A 62 -16.56 9.81 17.32
CA LEU A 62 -17.21 10.55 16.26
C LEU A 62 -18.16 9.66 15.46
N PRO A 63 -19.29 10.21 14.96
CA PRO A 63 -20.20 9.45 14.12
C PRO A 63 -19.58 9.13 12.75
N ALA A 64 -20.02 8.03 12.14
CA ALA A 64 -19.57 7.58 10.82
C ALA A 64 -19.75 8.63 9.70
N THR A 65 -20.68 9.57 9.89
CA THR A 65 -20.95 10.67 8.95
C THR A 65 -19.90 11.76 8.94
N ASP A 66 -19.00 11.77 9.91
CA ASP A 66 -17.97 12.81 10.06
C ASP A 66 -16.69 12.49 9.27
N SER A 67 -16.75 11.52 8.37
CA SER A 67 -15.65 11.21 7.46
C SER A 67 -15.41 12.38 6.50
N SER A 68 -14.33 13.14 6.74
CA SER A 68 -13.90 14.20 5.84
C SER A 68 -13.00 13.65 4.72
N ASN A 69 -12.90 14.36 3.60
CA ASN A 69 -11.96 13.99 2.55
C ASN A 69 -10.51 13.97 3.07
N GLU A 70 -10.17 14.89 3.98
CA GLU A 70 -8.84 14.94 4.60
C GLU A 70 -8.54 13.67 5.42
N LEU A 71 -9.49 13.18 6.22
CA LEU A 71 -9.34 11.93 6.96
C LEU A 71 -9.21 10.73 6.01
N ILE A 72 -9.99 10.69 4.93
CA ILE A 72 -9.93 9.62 3.94
C ILE A 72 -8.58 9.61 3.24
N THR A 73 -8.09 10.76 2.77
CA THR A 73 -6.79 10.85 2.08
C THR A 73 -5.63 10.57 3.01
N SER A 74 -5.62 11.11 4.23
CA SER A 74 -4.55 10.82 5.20
C SER A 74 -4.50 9.36 5.63
N THR A 75 -5.67 8.71 5.77
CA THR A 75 -5.72 7.26 6.02
C THR A 75 -5.15 6.48 4.84
N LEU A 76 -5.49 6.88 3.61
CA LEU A 76 -4.97 6.22 2.40
C LEU A 76 -3.46 6.42 2.25
N ASP A 77 -2.92 7.64 2.54
CA ASP A 77 -1.49 7.92 2.57
C ASP A 77 -0.74 6.99 3.52
N GLN A 78 -1.28 6.82 4.72
CA GLN A 78 -0.70 5.94 5.73
C GLN A 78 -0.71 4.47 5.28
N MET A 79 -1.80 4.01 4.67
CA MET A 79 -1.90 2.64 4.15
C MET A 79 -0.89 2.39 3.03
N ILE A 80 -0.80 3.30 2.05
CA ILE A 80 0.15 3.22 0.94
C ILE A 80 1.59 3.23 1.47
N THR A 81 1.92 4.18 2.35
CA THR A 81 3.25 4.31 2.93
C THR A 81 3.64 3.06 3.73
N THR A 82 2.70 2.47 4.47
CA THR A 82 2.94 1.21 5.20
C THR A 82 3.30 0.06 4.26
N ILE A 83 2.61 -0.08 3.13
CA ILE A 83 2.93 -1.09 2.11
C ILE A 83 4.33 -0.84 1.55
N LEU A 84 4.65 0.40 1.19
CA LEU A 84 5.95 0.78 0.64
C LEU A 84 7.10 0.52 1.63
N VAL A 85 6.91 0.85 2.92
CA VAL A 85 7.90 0.54 3.97
C VAL A 85 8.12 -0.95 4.12
N ASN A 86 7.04 -1.75 4.14
CA ASN A 86 7.12 -3.20 4.23
C ASN A 86 7.86 -3.80 3.02
N GLU A 87 7.56 -3.33 1.81
CA GLU A 87 8.22 -3.80 0.59
C GLU A 87 9.71 -3.44 0.58
N LEU A 88 10.06 -2.19 0.95
CA LEU A 88 11.44 -1.76 1.07
C LEU A 88 12.20 -2.56 2.13
N ALA A 89 11.58 -2.80 3.29
CA ALA A 89 12.15 -3.60 4.36
C ALA A 89 12.41 -5.06 3.91
N ASN A 90 11.49 -5.65 3.13
CA ASN A 90 11.66 -6.98 2.56
C ASN A 90 12.84 -7.02 1.56
N ARG A 91 12.98 -6.03 0.69
CA ARG A 91 14.09 -5.92 -0.28
C ARG A 91 15.43 -5.80 0.41
N GLU A 92 15.50 -4.98 1.45
CA GLU A 92 16.70 -4.77 2.26
C GLU A 92 16.91 -5.88 3.31
N LYS A 93 16.04 -6.89 3.35
CA LYS A 93 16.09 -8.03 4.30
C LYS A 93 16.09 -7.59 5.76
N ILE A 94 15.32 -6.57 6.06
CA ILE A 94 15.13 -6.06 7.42
C ILE A 94 14.18 -7.01 8.15
N GLU A 95 14.66 -7.62 9.20
CA GLU A 95 13.87 -8.46 10.10
C GLU A 95 13.53 -7.68 11.37
N VAL A 96 12.28 -7.77 11.80
CA VAL A 96 11.80 -7.22 13.08
C VAL A 96 11.24 -8.35 13.92
N THR A 97 11.87 -8.59 15.06
CA THR A 97 11.49 -9.63 16.00
C THR A 97 10.40 -9.16 16.95
N GLN A 98 9.64 -10.10 17.53
CA GLN A 98 8.65 -9.77 18.55
C GLN A 98 9.30 -9.12 19.78
N GLY A 99 10.51 -9.57 20.17
CA GLY A 99 11.24 -8.95 21.29
C GLY A 99 11.52 -7.47 21.09
N GLU A 100 11.90 -7.05 19.88
CA GLU A 100 12.12 -5.64 19.58
C GLU A 100 10.82 -4.83 19.64
N ILE A 101 9.70 -5.41 19.23
CA ILE A 101 8.38 -4.78 19.35
C ILE A 101 8.00 -4.62 20.81
N ASP A 102 8.15 -5.67 21.60
CA ASP A 102 7.83 -5.64 23.04
C ASP A 102 8.69 -4.63 23.80
N ASP A 103 9.99 -4.57 23.52
CA ASP A 103 10.92 -3.62 24.12
C ASP A 103 10.55 -2.17 23.78
N LEU A 104 10.23 -1.87 22.52
CA LEU A 104 9.84 -0.51 22.12
C LEU A 104 8.47 -0.13 22.68
N ARG A 105 7.54 -1.08 22.75
CA ARG A 105 6.23 -0.88 23.40
C ARG A 105 6.41 -0.51 24.88
N LEU A 106 7.27 -1.22 25.61
CA LEU A 106 7.57 -0.92 27.02
C LEU A 106 8.16 0.48 27.18
N GLN A 107 9.01 0.92 26.27
CA GLN A 107 9.55 2.29 26.28
C GLN A 107 8.43 3.32 26.09
N TYR A 108 7.52 3.12 25.15
CA TYR A 108 6.38 4.02 24.92
C TYR A 108 5.43 4.07 26.14
N ILE A 109 5.15 2.93 26.74
CA ILE A 109 4.36 2.84 27.98
C ILE A 109 5.04 3.64 29.10
N ALA A 110 6.35 3.49 29.28
CA ALA A 110 7.10 4.23 30.30
C ALA A 110 7.11 5.74 30.03
N GLN A 111 7.26 6.16 28.78
CA GLN A 111 7.22 7.57 28.38
C GLN A 111 5.84 8.20 28.58
N ALA A 112 4.77 7.45 28.35
CA ALA A 112 3.40 7.91 28.57
C ALA A 112 3.03 8.02 30.05
N GLY A 113 3.82 7.42 30.94
CA GLY A 113 3.55 7.39 32.38
C GLY A 113 2.76 6.18 32.86
N GLY A 114 2.72 5.11 32.07
CA GLY A 114 2.09 3.83 32.36
C GLY A 114 1.12 3.35 31.28
N ALA A 115 0.67 2.10 31.40
CA ALA A 115 -0.14 1.45 30.38
C ALA A 115 -1.47 2.18 30.13
N GLU A 116 -2.17 2.59 31.17
CA GLU A 116 -3.45 3.31 31.06
C GLU A 116 -3.30 4.65 30.31
N ALA A 117 -2.24 5.40 30.61
CA ALA A 117 -1.94 6.67 29.95
C ALA A 117 -1.56 6.45 28.47
N PHE A 118 -0.80 5.39 28.19
CA PHE A 118 -0.45 4.99 26.84
C PHE A 118 -1.67 4.62 26.01
N GLU A 119 -2.59 3.81 26.55
CA GLU A 119 -3.83 3.42 25.88
C GLU A 119 -4.74 4.64 25.61
N ALA A 120 -4.86 5.54 26.60
CA ALA A 120 -5.62 6.78 26.43
C ALA A 120 -5.02 7.67 25.32
N GLN A 121 -3.70 7.79 25.26
CA GLN A 121 -3.00 8.57 24.24
C GLN A 121 -3.17 7.95 22.84
N ALA A 122 -3.05 6.63 22.72
CA ALA A 122 -3.27 5.91 21.47
C ALA A 122 -4.69 6.15 20.95
N SER A 123 -5.70 6.00 21.82
CA SER A 123 -7.11 6.23 21.44
C SER A 123 -7.37 7.68 21.02
N GLN A 124 -6.76 8.67 21.65
CA GLN A 124 -6.87 10.09 21.25
C GLN A 124 -6.27 10.35 19.87
N GLN A 125 -5.27 9.57 19.46
CA GLN A 125 -4.65 9.64 18.14
C GLN A 125 -5.39 8.77 17.10
N GLY A 126 -6.50 8.12 17.46
CA GLY A 126 -7.24 7.23 16.58
C GLY A 126 -6.54 5.89 16.34
N ILE A 127 -5.64 5.48 17.24
CA ILE A 127 -4.90 4.22 17.15
C ILE A 127 -5.56 3.17 18.04
N ALA A 128 -6.03 2.08 17.45
CA ALA A 128 -6.53 0.95 18.23
C ALA A 128 -5.36 0.21 18.89
N ILE A 129 -5.56 -0.23 20.13
CA ILE A 129 -4.52 -0.97 20.86
C ILE A 129 -4.07 -2.23 20.14
N ALA A 130 -4.99 -2.85 19.38
CA ALA A 130 -4.68 -4.01 18.55
C ALA A 130 -3.67 -3.70 17.43
N ASP A 131 -3.61 -2.46 16.96
CA ASP A 131 -2.77 -2.04 15.83
C ASP A 131 -1.40 -1.52 16.28
N VAL A 132 -1.22 -1.28 17.58
CA VAL A 132 0.01 -0.71 18.15
C VAL A 132 1.25 -1.52 17.75
N ASP A 133 1.19 -2.86 17.77
CA ASP A 133 2.34 -3.70 17.40
C ASP A 133 2.71 -3.55 15.93
N SER A 134 1.73 -3.38 15.06
CA SER A 134 1.97 -3.14 13.63
C SER A 134 2.64 -1.80 13.39
N ILE A 135 2.20 -0.76 14.09
CA ILE A 135 2.79 0.58 14.02
C ILE A 135 4.22 0.57 14.57
N ILE A 136 4.45 -0.09 15.71
CA ILE A 136 5.80 -0.26 16.28
C ILE A 136 6.72 -1.00 15.32
N ARG A 137 6.22 -2.05 14.67
CA ARG A 137 6.98 -2.80 13.65
C ARG A 137 7.43 -1.88 12.51
N VAL A 138 6.53 -1.07 11.95
CA VAL A 138 6.86 -0.10 10.89
C VAL A 138 7.90 0.91 11.38
N ASN A 139 7.79 1.41 12.60
CA ASN A 139 8.76 2.34 13.17
C ASN A 139 10.17 1.70 13.31
N ILE A 140 10.23 0.44 13.73
CA ILE A 140 11.50 -0.31 13.80
C ILE A 140 12.06 -0.54 12.39
N GLN A 141 11.22 -0.89 11.42
CA GLN A 141 11.65 -1.05 10.02
C GLN A 141 12.25 0.24 9.48
N VAL A 142 11.58 1.39 9.64
CA VAL A 142 12.07 2.70 9.21
C VAL A 142 13.41 3.04 9.88
N SER A 143 13.56 2.78 11.18
CA SER A 143 14.82 2.99 11.90
C SER A 143 15.96 2.14 11.33
N LYS A 144 15.72 0.84 11.15
CA LYS A 144 16.71 -0.10 10.58
C LYS A 144 17.06 0.21 9.12
N LEU A 145 16.05 0.61 8.32
CA LEU A 145 16.27 1.08 6.95
C LEU A 145 17.20 2.30 6.95
N GLY A 146 16.98 3.27 7.84
CA GLY A 146 17.85 4.43 7.98
C GLY A 146 19.29 4.04 8.29
N ASP A 147 19.51 3.04 9.14
CA ASP A 147 20.83 2.52 9.48
C ASP A 147 21.52 1.83 8.30
N VAL A 148 20.77 1.16 7.44
CA VAL A 148 21.30 0.47 6.24
C VAL A 148 21.55 1.45 5.10
N LEU A 149 20.60 2.34 4.82
CA LEU A 149 20.67 3.26 3.67
C LEU A 149 21.62 4.43 3.90
N SER A 150 21.79 4.87 5.15
CA SER A 150 22.65 5.99 5.50
C SER A 150 23.44 5.71 6.79
N PRO A 151 24.40 4.76 6.75
CA PRO A 151 25.16 4.36 7.92
C PRO A 151 26.05 5.51 8.46
N ASN A 152 26.19 5.59 9.79
CA ASN A 152 27.04 6.56 10.48
C ASN A 152 26.70 8.04 10.22
N THR A 153 25.45 8.34 9.91
CA THR A 153 24.96 9.71 9.72
C THR A 153 24.00 10.10 10.85
N GLU A 154 23.70 11.39 10.93
CA GLU A 154 22.71 11.93 11.87
C GLU A 154 21.28 11.46 11.55
N PRO A 155 20.36 11.45 12.54
CA PRO A 155 19.00 10.96 12.38
C PRO A 155 18.23 11.60 11.20
N ASP A 156 18.40 12.90 10.97
CA ASP A 156 17.73 13.61 9.86
C ASP A 156 18.18 13.09 8.51
N ALA A 157 19.48 12.80 8.34
CA ALA A 157 20.01 12.24 7.10
C ALA A 157 19.50 10.80 6.87
N LYS A 158 19.34 10.01 7.94
CA LYS A 158 18.73 8.67 7.86
C LYS A 158 17.29 8.74 7.43
N SER A 159 16.52 9.62 8.05
CA SER A 159 15.11 9.84 7.70
C SER A 159 14.94 10.29 6.25
N GLY A 160 15.80 11.21 5.79
CA GLY A 160 15.82 11.66 4.41
C GLY A 160 16.17 10.53 3.42
N ALA A 161 17.14 9.67 3.76
CA ALA A 161 17.50 8.52 2.92
C ALA A 161 16.35 7.52 2.79
N VAL A 162 15.65 7.21 3.88
CA VAL A 162 14.48 6.33 3.86
C VAL A 162 13.35 6.94 3.03
N PHE A 163 13.07 8.23 3.22
CA PHE A 163 12.05 8.95 2.45
C PHE A 163 12.34 8.87 0.93
N LEU A 164 13.57 9.16 0.51
CA LEU A 164 13.97 9.08 -0.90
C LEU A 164 13.83 7.66 -1.44
N ALA A 165 14.26 6.65 -0.69
CA ALA A 165 14.16 5.25 -1.11
C ALA A 165 12.70 4.79 -1.26
N ILE A 166 11.80 5.23 -0.38
CA ILE A 166 10.35 4.95 -0.47
C ILE A 166 9.75 5.66 -1.70
N SER A 167 10.14 6.92 -1.97
CA SER A 167 9.71 7.69 -3.13
C SER A 167 10.12 7.01 -4.45
N GLU A 168 11.38 6.59 -4.55
CA GLU A 168 11.91 5.85 -5.70
C GLU A 168 11.19 4.50 -5.87
N LEU A 169 11.03 3.75 -4.78
CA LEU A 169 10.32 2.47 -4.78
C LEU A 169 8.87 2.63 -5.26
N SER A 170 8.16 3.65 -4.76
CA SER A 170 6.78 3.95 -5.14
C SER A 170 6.63 4.16 -6.65
N THR A 171 7.61 4.82 -7.26
CA THR A 171 7.66 5.05 -8.72
C THR A 171 8.01 3.76 -9.46
N GLU A 172 8.99 2.99 -8.95
CA GLU A 172 9.46 1.76 -9.57
C GLU A 172 8.38 0.68 -9.66
N ILE A 173 7.67 0.43 -8.55
CA ILE A 173 6.65 -0.64 -8.51
C ILE A 173 5.30 -0.20 -9.06
N GLY A 174 5.11 1.09 -9.27
CA GLY A 174 3.85 1.68 -9.72
C GLY A 174 2.84 1.81 -8.57
N THR A 175 2.69 3.03 -8.05
CA THR A 175 1.66 3.35 -7.05
C THR A 175 0.57 4.18 -7.72
N GLU A 176 -0.64 3.63 -7.76
CA GLU A 176 -1.79 4.27 -8.39
C GLU A 176 -2.95 4.41 -7.40
N VAL A 177 -3.52 5.61 -7.31
CA VAL A 177 -4.71 5.91 -6.52
C VAL A 177 -5.92 6.06 -7.43
N SER A 178 -7.07 5.55 -7.01
CA SER A 178 -8.31 5.75 -7.74
C SER A 178 -8.62 7.26 -7.86
N PRO A 179 -8.93 7.78 -9.05
CA PRO A 179 -9.16 9.21 -9.27
C PRO A 179 -10.22 9.85 -8.38
N ARG A 180 -11.11 9.04 -7.80
CA ARG A 180 -12.12 9.55 -6.86
C ARG A 180 -11.52 9.98 -5.52
N PHE A 181 -10.37 9.42 -5.12
CA PHE A 181 -9.70 9.77 -3.87
C PHE A 181 -8.58 10.80 -4.08
N GLY A 182 -8.06 10.92 -5.31
CA GLY A 182 -7.03 11.87 -5.64
C GLY A 182 -5.98 11.33 -6.59
N THR A 183 -4.79 11.92 -6.54
CA THR A 183 -3.63 11.50 -7.31
C THR A 183 -2.45 11.30 -6.37
N TRP A 184 -1.77 10.16 -6.47
CA TRP A 184 -0.57 9.90 -5.69
C TRP A 184 0.58 10.77 -6.15
N ASP A 185 1.24 11.42 -5.22
CA ASP A 185 2.47 12.16 -5.44
C ASP A 185 3.64 11.44 -4.74
N PRO A 186 4.51 10.76 -5.50
CA PRO A 186 5.64 10.04 -4.91
C PRO A 186 6.70 10.97 -4.31
N GLU A 187 6.78 12.25 -4.73
CA GLU A 187 7.77 13.18 -4.19
C GLU A 187 7.43 13.65 -2.77
N SER A 188 6.14 13.71 -2.44
CA SER A 188 5.66 14.07 -1.10
C SER A 188 5.14 12.87 -0.31
N LEU A 189 4.98 11.70 -0.93
CA LEU A 189 4.34 10.48 -0.38
C LEU A 189 2.92 10.76 0.13
N THR A 190 2.15 11.52 -0.63
CA THR A 190 0.78 11.91 -0.27
C THR A 190 -0.19 11.78 -1.43
N VAL A 191 -1.47 11.62 -1.11
CA VAL A 191 -2.56 11.72 -2.08
C VAL A 191 -2.97 13.18 -2.21
N GLY A 192 -2.63 13.78 -3.33
CA GLY A 192 -3.06 15.11 -3.69
C GLY A 192 -4.55 15.17 -4.06
N PRO A 193 -5.11 16.39 -4.22
CA PRO A 193 -6.52 16.55 -4.58
C PRO A 193 -6.83 15.84 -5.91
N SER A 194 -8.06 15.30 -6.00
CA SER A 194 -8.56 14.75 -7.27
C SER A 194 -8.52 15.83 -8.35
N SER A 195 -7.96 15.52 -9.51
CA SER A 195 -7.92 16.43 -10.64
C SER A 195 -9.35 16.65 -11.16
N ASN A 196 -10.03 17.69 -10.70
CA ASN A 196 -11.34 18.11 -11.20
C ASN A 196 -11.23 18.78 -12.58
N SER A 197 -10.39 18.27 -13.48
CA SER A 197 -10.20 18.84 -14.82
C SER A 197 -11.45 18.80 -15.71
N LEU A 198 -12.54 18.19 -15.23
CA LEU A 198 -13.84 18.18 -15.91
C LEU A 198 -14.75 19.34 -15.49
N SER A 199 -14.34 20.23 -14.59
CA SER A 199 -15.18 21.31 -14.04
C SER A 199 -14.55 22.69 -14.10
N GLU A 200 -13.44 22.89 -14.80
CA GLU A 200 -13.02 24.25 -15.14
C GLU A 200 -13.96 24.79 -16.20
N PRO A 201 -14.79 25.83 -15.90
CA PRO A 201 -15.54 26.53 -16.93
C PRO A 201 -14.51 27.15 -17.87
N GLN A 202 -14.51 26.72 -19.14
CA GLN A 202 -13.77 27.44 -20.17
C GLN A 202 -14.17 28.93 -20.07
N SER A 203 -13.19 29.75 -19.70
CA SER A 203 -13.36 31.22 -19.80
C SER A 203 -13.57 31.51 -21.28
N VAL A 204 -14.83 31.77 -21.65
CA VAL A 204 -15.16 32.28 -22.97
C VAL A 204 -14.61 33.72 -23.00
N ASP A 205 -13.49 33.89 -23.71
CA ASP A 205 -12.96 35.19 -24.04
C ASP A 205 -13.99 35.87 -24.96
N LEU A 206 -14.87 36.68 -24.33
CA LEU A 206 -15.75 37.58 -25.06
C LEU A 206 -14.87 38.71 -25.56
N GLY A 207 -14.26 38.51 -26.73
CA GLY A 207 -13.54 39.54 -27.45
C GLY A 207 -14.37 40.83 -27.47
N SER A 208 -13.80 41.85 -26.84
CA SER A 208 -14.31 43.24 -26.91
C SER A 208 -14.09 43.77 -28.30
N GLU A 209 -15.17 43.99 -29.04
CA GLU A 209 -15.22 44.95 -30.13
C GLU A 209 -15.27 46.38 -29.61
#